data_65c46f6f6aa3210e53ce0d4d0400d10c
#
_entry.id   65c46f6f6aa3210e53ce0d4d0400d10c
#
_cell.length_a   1.000
_cell.length_b   1.000
_cell.length_c   1.000
_cell.angle_alpha   90.00
_cell.angle_beta   90.00
_cell.angle_gamma   90.00
#
_symmetry.space_group_name_H-M   'P 1'
#
loop_
_entity.id
_entity.type
_entity.pdbx_description
1 polymer ?
#
loop_
_entity_poly.entity_id
_entity_poly.type
_entity_poly.pdbx_seq_one_letter_code
_entity_poly.pdbx_strand_id
1 'polypeptide(L)'
;MIQEPISTEETWLQGIPVSPGIALGKIKIQISGSKEPVAYDISPEEVDAELVRFHRALQTTADQIRTLRERMIQISGEKDASIFDAHILLLQDKIILQQVQTELLKRLQNVEHIFYVVMQNYMEVLRRVDDPYLRAKTADMEDVMQRVINNLRSTEPPEDEEETEKDQVLVAYDLTPSDTAAMDASLIHGFATEIGSSVSHTAILARSMGIPAVVGLDQALLRVESHSPAILDGYKGVLILKPTKETEEYYHRLQVEKEKAYKALEALRDLPTITCLLYTSPSPRDRS
;
A
#
# COMPACT_ATOMS: atom_id res chain seq x y z
N MET A 1 -9.88 22.61 18.94
CA MET A 1 -10.54 21.69 17.99
C MET A 1 -11.33 20.72 18.83
N ILE A 2 -12.65 20.76 18.71
CA ILE A 2 -13.55 19.87 19.46
C ILE A 2 -13.53 18.56 18.66
N GLN A 3 -12.95 17.49 19.25
CA GLN A 3 -13.14 16.14 18.73
C GLN A 3 -14.62 15.81 18.90
N GLU A 4 -15.33 15.61 17.78
CA GLU A 4 -16.67 15.04 17.85
C GLU A 4 -16.56 13.65 18.51
N PRO A 5 -17.50 13.28 19.40
CA PRO A 5 -17.47 11.98 20.05
C PRO A 5 -17.62 10.88 18.99
N ILE A 6 -16.73 9.90 19.02
CA ILE A 6 -16.77 8.73 18.15
C ILE A 6 -18.12 8.05 18.38
N SER A 7 -18.91 7.92 17.33
CA SER A 7 -20.27 7.34 17.40
C SER A 7 -20.19 5.90 17.90
N THR A 8 -21.08 5.54 18.83
CA THR A 8 -21.27 4.15 19.28
C THR A 8 -22.25 3.38 18.38
N GLU A 9 -22.84 4.06 17.39
CA GLU A 9 -23.82 3.52 16.46
C GLU A 9 -23.19 3.06 15.15
N GLU A 10 -23.85 2.12 14.48
CA GLU A 10 -23.47 1.67 13.13
C GLU A 10 -23.31 2.87 12.18
N THR A 11 -22.16 2.96 11.53
CA THR A 11 -21.85 4.07 10.63
C THR A 11 -21.43 3.54 9.26
N TRP A 12 -22.01 4.11 8.21
CA TRP A 12 -21.75 3.75 6.81
C TRP A 12 -20.91 4.84 6.15
N LEU A 13 -19.74 4.46 5.67
CA LEU A 13 -18.84 5.34 4.91
C LEU A 13 -18.86 4.94 3.44
N GLN A 14 -19.16 5.89 2.56
CA GLN A 14 -19.23 5.67 1.12
C GLN A 14 -17.94 6.09 0.45
N GLY A 15 -17.35 5.20 -0.35
CA GLY A 15 -16.18 5.45 -1.18
C GLY A 15 -16.38 4.92 -2.60
N ILE A 16 -15.27 4.72 -3.30
CA ILE A 16 -15.20 4.20 -4.67
C ILE A 16 -14.84 2.71 -4.61
N PRO A 17 -15.66 1.80 -5.16
CA PRO A 17 -15.34 0.39 -5.24
C PRO A 17 -14.18 0.16 -6.21
N VAL A 18 -13.12 -0.52 -5.79
CA VAL A 18 -11.95 -0.78 -6.64
C VAL A 18 -11.63 -2.25 -6.83
N SER A 19 -11.92 -3.08 -5.84
CA SER A 19 -11.78 -4.53 -5.95
C SER A 19 -13.00 -5.21 -5.34
N PRO A 20 -13.67 -6.12 -6.06
CA PRO A 20 -14.90 -6.75 -5.59
C PRO A 20 -14.61 -7.76 -4.47
N GLY A 21 -15.58 -7.93 -3.57
CA GLY A 21 -15.52 -8.87 -2.46
C GLY A 21 -16.14 -8.28 -1.21
N ILE A 22 -16.31 -9.11 -0.18
CA ILE A 22 -16.81 -8.72 1.13
C ILE A 22 -15.81 -9.20 2.16
N ALA A 23 -15.32 -8.28 2.99
CA ALA A 23 -14.46 -8.58 4.13
C ALA A 23 -15.17 -8.22 5.42
N LEU A 24 -15.21 -9.18 6.36
CA LEU A 24 -15.66 -8.95 7.73
C LEU A 24 -14.44 -9.13 8.64
N GLY A 25 -14.23 -8.23 9.57
CA GLY A 25 -13.08 -8.33 10.47
C GLY A 25 -12.95 -7.15 11.40
N LYS A 26 -11.78 -7.08 12.05
CA LYS A 26 -11.42 -5.96 12.92
C LYS A 26 -10.59 -4.94 12.18
N ILE A 27 -10.79 -3.67 12.50
CA ILE A 27 -10.02 -2.57 11.89
C ILE A 27 -8.58 -2.61 12.38
N LYS A 28 -7.65 -2.60 11.42
CA LYS A 28 -6.25 -2.25 11.63
C LYS A 28 -5.99 -0.91 10.98
N ILE A 29 -5.57 0.07 11.78
CA ILE A 29 -5.21 1.40 11.24
C ILE A 29 -3.74 1.38 10.85
N GLN A 30 -3.48 1.66 9.59
CA GLN A 30 -2.12 1.92 9.11
C GLN A 30 -1.94 3.42 8.90
N ILE A 31 -1.17 4.03 9.77
CA ILE A 31 -0.79 5.43 9.61
C ILE A 31 0.41 5.46 8.67
N SER A 32 0.13 5.48 7.37
CA SER A 32 1.15 5.74 6.35
C SER A 32 1.37 7.24 6.29
N GLY A 33 2.51 7.66 6.72
CA GLY A 33 2.95 9.05 6.64
C GLY A 33 4.41 9.12 7.02
N SER A 34 5.20 9.73 6.17
CA SER A 34 6.61 9.99 6.44
C SER A 34 6.69 10.99 7.58
N LYS A 35 6.80 10.49 8.84
CA LYS A 35 7.18 11.36 9.95
C LYS A 35 8.61 11.81 9.71
N GLU A 36 8.80 13.13 9.70
CA GLU A 36 10.13 13.73 9.63
C GLU A 36 11.04 13.07 10.69
N PRO A 37 12.20 12.52 10.29
CA PRO A 37 13.15 11.98 11.24
C PRO A 37 13.64 13.08 12.19
N VAL A 38 13.74 12.75 13.46
CA VAL A 38 14.32 13.68 14.45
C VAL A 38 15.76 13.99 14.06
N ALA A 39 16.06 15.27 13.89
CA ALA A 39 17.42 15.73 13.62
C ALA A 39 18.25 15.68 14.92
N TYR A 40 19.47 15.17 14.82
CA TYR A 40 20.49 15.30 15.86
C TYR A 40 21.85 15.54 15.22
N ASP A 41 22.71 16.25 15.94
CA ASP A 41 24.04 16.60 15.45
C ASP A 41 25.01 15.41 15.58
N ILE A 42 25.88 15.27 14.59
CA ILE A 42 26.95 14.27 14.57
C ILE A 42 28.32 14.98 14.54
N SER A 43 29.35 14.30 15.00
CA SER A 43 30.71 14.81 14.87
C SER A 43 31.25 14.61 13.42
N PRO A 44 32.24 15.42 12.97
CA PRO A 44 32.88 15.18 11.68
C PRO A 44 33.49 13.79 11.51
N GLU A 45 33.89 13.16 12.60
CA GLU A 45 34.47 11.81 12.64
C GLU A 45 33.42 10.70 12.42
N GLU A 46 32.15 10.99 12.67
CA GLU A 46 31.04 10.06 12.49
C GLU A 46 30.47 10.06 11.07
N VAL A 47 30.84 11.03 10.21
CA VAL A 47 30.31 11.18 8.85
C VAL A 47 30.53 9.92 8.02
N ASP A 48 31.72 9.32 8.07
CA ASP A 48 32.00 8.09 7.32
C ASP A 48 31.14 6.92 7.81
N ALA A 49 30.90 6.82 9.11
CA ALA A 49 30.01 5.79 9.69
C ALA A 49 28.56 5.99 9.22
N GLU A 50 28.05 7.22 9.18
CA GLU A 50 26.73 7.57 8.68
C GLU A 50 26.59 7.24 7.18
N LEU A 51 27.61 7.51 6.38
CA LEU A 51 27.61 7.13 4.96
C LEU A 51 27.59 5.59 4.77
N VAL A 52 28.31 4.85 5.59
CA VAL A 52 28.27 3.37 5.57
C VAL A 52 26.87 2.86 5.94
N ARG A 53 26.25 3.43 7.00
CA ARG A 53 24.87 3.11 7.38
C ARG A 53 23.90 3.39 6.22
N PHE A 54 24.03 4.55 5.58
CA PHE A 54 23.19 4.94 4.46
C PHE A 54 23.31 3.97 3.29
N HIS A 55 24.53 3.65 2.86
CA HIS A 55 24.74 2.69 1.77
C HIS A 55 24.17 1.30 2.10
N ARG A 56 24.30 0.86 3.35
CA ARG A 56 23.70 -0.41 3.80
C ARG A 56 22.17 -0.36 3.73
N ALA A 57 21.55 0.72 4.18
CA ALA A 57 20.10 0.89 4.10
C ALA A 57 19.60 0.92 2.66
N LEU A 58 20.30 1.60 1.74
CA LEU A 58 20.00 1.60 0.31
C LEU A 58 20.06 0.17 -0.28
N GLN A 59 21.09 -0.60 0.07
CA GLN A 59 21.24 -1.98 -0.40
C GLN A 59 20.10 -2.86 0.12
N THR A 60 19.81 -2.79 1.42
CA THR A 60 18.69 -3.54 2.05
C THR A 60 17.36 -3.17 1.39
N THR A 61 17.14 -1.87 1.15
CA THR A 61 15.93 -1.39 0.46
C THR A 61 15.84 -1.95 -0.96
N ALA A 62 16.95 -1.93 -1.70
CA ALA A 62 16.96 -2.48 -3.07
C ALA A 62 16.63 -3.97 -3.10
N ASP A 63 17.14 -4.75 -2.15
CA ASP A 63 16.87 -6.18 -2.05
C ASP A 63 15.41 -6.45 -1.66
N GLN A 64 14.84 -5.68 -0.74
CA GLN A 64 13.41 -5.73 -0.39
C GLN A 64 12.53 -5.43 -1.61
N ILE A 65 12.84 -4.38 -2.39
CA ILE A 65 12.08 -4.00 -3.59
C ILE A 65 12.18 -5.09 -4.67
N ARG A 66 13.35 -5.73 -4.86
CA ARG A 66 13.49 -6.86 -5.78
C ARG A 66 12.58 -8.04 -5.38
N THR A 67 12.55 -8.38 -4.10
CA THR A 67 11.66 -9.43 -3.58
C THR A 67 10.19 -9.11 -3.83
N LEU A 68 9.78 -7.85 -3.61
CA LEU A 68 8.41 -7.40 -3.90
C LEU A 68 8.10 -7.46 -5.40
N ARG A 69 9.05 -7.07 -6.25
CA ARG A 69 8.92 -7.17 -7.70
C ARG A 69 8.71 -8.62 -8.16
N GLU A 70 9.52 -9.54 -7.66
CA GLU A 70 9.38 -10.97 -8.00
C GLU A 70 8.02 -11.52 -7.56
N ARG A 71 7.58 -11.21 -6.36
CA ARG A 71 6.25 -11.58 -5.86
C ARG A 71 5.15 -11.01 -6.75
N MET A 72 5.26 -9.76 -7.16
CA MET A 72 4.30 -9.08 -8.02
C MET A 72 4.23 -9.69 -9.42
N ILE A 73 5.36 -10.10 -10.01
CA ILE A 73 5.39 -10.82 -11.29
C ILE A 73 4.53 -12.08 -11.21
N GLN A 74 4.63 -12.83 -10.12
CA GLN A 74 3.86 -14.06 -9.93
C GLN A 74 2.36 -13.82 -9.77
N ILE A 75 1.97 -12.71 -9.16
CA ILE A 75 0.55 -12.38 -8.87
C ILE A 75 -0.10 -11.70 -10.07
N SER A 76 0.54 -10.68 -10.65
CA SER A 76 -0.07 -9.72 -11.59
C SER A 76 0.66 -9.61 -12.93
N GLY A 77 1.84 -10.21 -13.04
CA GLY A 77 2.66 -10.17 -14.24
C GLY A 77 3.65 -9.01 -14.30
N GLU A 78 4.48 -9.02 -15.34
CA GLU A 78 5.64 -8.11 -15.50
C GLU A 78 5.24 -6.63 -15.64
N LYS A 79 4.10 -6.36 -16.27
CA LYS A 79 3.63 -4.99 -16.51
C LYS A 79 3.38 -4.24 -15.21
N ASP A 80 2.70 -4.87 -14.26
CA ASP A 80 2.37 -4.23 -12.99
C ASP A 80 3.59 -4.17 -12.05
N ALA A 81 4.51 -5.16 -12.19
CA ALA A 81 5.76 -5.18 -11.45
C ALA A 81 6.78 -4.12 -11.92
N SER A 82 6.61 -3.52 -13.10
CA SER A 82 7.55 -2.53 -13.67
C SER A 82 7.68 -1.24 -12.84
N ILE A 83 6.73 -0.95 -11.94
CA ILE A 83 6.83 0.20 -11.03
C ILE A 83 8.04 0.06 -10.10
N PHE A 84 8.38 -1.15 -9.69
CA PHE A 84 9.52 -1.42 -8.82
C PHE A 84 10.86 -1.20 -9.52
N ASP A 85 10.93 -1.28 -10.85
CA ASP A 85 12.13 -0.92 -11.61
C ASP A 85 12.45 0.57 -11.48
N ALA A 86 11.42 1.44 -11.48
CA ALA A 86 11.59 2.86 -11.24
C ALA A 86 12.07 3.15 -9.80
N HIS A 87 11.57 2.41 -8.80
CA HIS A 87 12.04 2.52 -7.42
C HIS A 87 13.51 2.14 -7.27
N ILE A 88 13.96 1.07 -7.93
CA ILE A 88 15.38 0.66 -7.92
C ILE A 88 16.27 1.72 -8.58
N LEU A 89 15.82 2.30 -9.71
CA LEU A 89 16.56 3.37 -10.38
C LEU A 89 16.71 4.60 -9.49
N LEU A 90 15.68 4.96 -8.73
CA LEU A 90 15.72 6.09 -7.79
C LEU A 90 16.77 5.88 -6.68
N LEU A 91 16.89 4.66 -6.14
CA LEU A 91 17.92 4.32 -5.14
C LEU A 91 19.36 4.44 -5.69
N GLN A 92 19.54 4.36 -7.00
CA GLN A 92 20.83 4.42 -7.69
C GLN A 92 21.11 5.80 -8.28
N ASP A 93 20.22 6.78 -8.08
CA ASP A 93 20.39 8.12 -8.64
C ASP A 93 21.60 8.83 -8.02
N LYS A 94 22.64 9.01 -8.85
CA LYS A 94 23.91 9.58 -8.43
C LYS A 94 23.76 11.02 -7.94
N ILE A 95 22.79 11.79 -8.46
CA ILE A 95 22.59 13.19 -8.09
C ILE A 95 22.04 13.25 -6.66
N ILE A 96 21.04 12.43 -6.35
CA ILE A 96 20.47 12.32 -5.01
C ILE A 96 21.54 11.88 -4.00
N LEU A 97 22.30 10.83 -4.33
CA LEU A 97 23.34 10.30 -3.44
C LEU A 97 24.47 11.33 -3.17
N GLN A 98 24.91 12.04 -4.20
CA GLN A 98 25.89 13.13 -4.03
C GLN A 98 25.35 14.31 -3.21
N GLN A 99 24.08 14.65 -3.40
CA GLN A 99 23.43 15.70 -2.62
C GLN A 99 23.38 15.33 -1.14
N VAL A 100 22.97 14.08 -0.82
CA VAL A 100 22.96 13.59 0.57
C VAL A 100 24.35 13.66 1.19
N GLN A 101 25.39 13.20 0.49
CA GLN A 101 26.77 13.25 0.98
C GLN A 101 27.22 14.71 1.21
N THR A 102 26.91 15.62 0.29
CA THR A 102 27.27 17.02 0.39
C THR A 102 26.59 17.70 1.58
N GLU A 103 25.28 17.47 1.76
CA GLU A 103 24.52 18.06 2.87
C GLU A 103 24.92 17.44 4.23
N LEU A 104 25.27 16.16 4.26
CA LEU A 104 25.77 15.49 5.47
C LEU A 104 27.08 16.13 5.96
N LEU A 105 28.04 16.32 5.06
CA LEU A 105 29.31 17.00 5.36
C LEU A 105 29.14 18.45 5.80
N LYS A 106 28.14 19.13 5.25
CA LYS A 106 27.90 20.55 5.52
C LYS A 106 27.15 20.79 6.83
N ARG A 107 26.11 19.98 7.11
CA ARG A 107 25.21 20.20 8.24
C ARG A 107 25.61 19.43 9.48
N LEU A 108 26.37 18.34 9.33
CA LEU A 108 26.77 17.45 10.43
C LEU A 108 25.56 16.98 11.25
N GLN A 109 24.54 16.50 10.56
CA GLN A 109 23.32 15.92 11.14
C GLN A 109 23.16 14.47 10.68
N ASN A 110 22.40 13.68 11.42
CA ASN A 110 22.14 12.28 11.11
C ASN A 110 21.59 12.06 9.68
N VAL A 111 21.98 10.96 9.06
CA VAL A 111 21.71 10.73 7.64
C VAL A 111 20.22 10.54 7.35
N GLU A 112 19.41 10.05 8.30
CA GLU A 112 17.96 9.93 8.16
C GLU A 112 17.31 11.28 7.88
N HIS A 113 17.67 12.29 8.68
CA HIS A 113 17.12 13.64 8.52
C HIS A 113 17.64 14.29 7.23
N ILE A 114 18.95 14.17 6.94
CA ILE A 114 19.52 14.70 5.70
C ILE A 114 18.87 14.08 4.46
N PHE A 115 18.71 12.76 4.43
CA PHE A 115 18.06 12.07 3.31
C PHE A 115 16.61 12.52 3.14
N TYR A 116 15.85 12.60 4.24
CA TYR A 116 14.48 13.12 4.23
C TYR A 116 14.40 14.51 3.61
N VAL A 117 15.23 15.46 4.07
CA VAL A 117 15.24 16.85 3.57
C VAL A 117 15.59 16.90 2.08
N VAL A 118 16.60 16.14 1.64
CA VAL A 118 16.98 16.06 0.22
C VAL A 118 15.82 15.55 -0.62
N MET A 119 15.19 14.43 -0.22
CA MET A 119 14.06 13.85 -0.94
C MET A 119 12.85 14.77 -0.99
N GLN A 120 12.51 15.44 0.12
CA GLN A 120 11.40 16.41 0.18
C GLN A 120 11.63 17.57 -0.80
N ASN A 121 12.85 18.09 -0.90
CA ASN A 121 13.19 19.15 -1.84
C ASN A 121 12.97 18.70 -3.29
N TYR A 122 13.37 17.49 -3.66
CA TYR A 122 13.11 16.94 -5.01
C TYR A 122 11.62 16.76 -5.28
N MET A 123 10.87 16.21 -4.34
CA MET A 123 9.42 16.05 -4.47
C MET A 123 8.70 17.38 -4.58
N GLU A 124 9.14 18.40 -3.85
CA GLU A 124 8.55 19.74 -3.94
C GLU A 124 8.75 20.37 -5.33
N VAL A 125 9.94 20.19 -5.92
CA VAL A 125 10.20 20.63 -7.30
C VAL A 125 9.25 19.93 -8.28
N LEU A 126 9.07 18.62 -8.16
CA LEU A 126 8.17 17.86 -9.03
C LEU A 126 6.69 18.27 -8.85
N ARG A 127 6.26 18.56 -7.63
CA ARG A 127 4.88 19.03 -7.36
C ARG A 127 4.56 20.37 -8.02
N ARG A 128 5.57 21.22 -8.25
CA ARG A 128 5.43 22.53 -8.92
C ARG A 128 5.35 22.42 -10.44
N VAL A 129 5.75 21.29 -11.02
CA VAL A 129 5.66 21.08 -12.46
C VAL A 129 4.20 20.87 -12.86
N ASP A 130 3.76 21.54 -13.92
CA ASP A 130 2.40 21.39 -14.44
C ASP A 130 2.27 20.17 -15.37
N ASP A 131 2.65 19.01 -14.83
CA ASP A 131 2.55 17.71 -15.49
C ASP A 131 1.97 16.70 -14.49
N PRO A 132 0.75 16.18 -14.71
CA PRO A 132 0.11 15.22 -13.84
C PRO A 132 0.91 13.92 -13.67
N TYR A 133 1.66 13.49 -14.68
CA TYR A 133 2.49 12.30 -14.63
C TYR A 133 3.68 12.48 -13.67
N LEU A 134 4.37 13.61 -13.75
CA LEU A 134 5.48 13.92 -12.85
C LEU A 134 5.01 14.12 -11.42
N ARG A 135 3.84 14.73 -11.23
CA ARG A 135 3.23 14.85 -9.89
C ARG A 135 2.89 13.49 -9.28
N ALA A 136 2.39 12.55 -10.07
CA ALA A 136 2.14 11.18 -9.60
C ALA A 136 3.40 10.45 -9.14
N LYS A 137 4.57 10.79 -9.73
CA LYS A 137 5.86 10.19 -9.35
C LYS A 137 6.34 10.57 -7.95
N THR A 138 5.79 11.62 -7.35
CA THR A 138 6.12 11.99 -5.96
C THR A 138 5.69 10.92 -4.95
N ALA A 139 4.60 10.20 -5.21
CA ALA A 139 4.17 9.09 -4.35
C ALA A 139 5.15 7.91 -4.40
N ASP A 140 5.69 7.58 -5.58
CA ASP A 140 6.71 6.55 -5.75
C ASP A 140 8.00 6.94 -4.99
N MET A 141 8.39 8.23 -5.05
CA MET A 141 9.56 8.74 -4.32
C MET A 141 9.35 8.70 -2.81
N GLU A 142 8.15 9.00 -2.35
CA GLU A 142 7.80 8.94 -0.92
C GLU A 142 7.86 7.51 -0.37
N ASP A 143 7.37 6.53 -1.13
CA ASP A 143 7.47 5.10 -0.78
C ASP A 143 8.94 4.67 -0.61
N VAL A 144 9.80 4.98 -1.59
CA VAL A 144 11.23 4.65 -1.52
C VAL A 144 11.91 5.35 -0.35
N MET A 145 11.63 6.65 -0.17
CA MET A 145 12.19 7.45 0.93
C MET A 145 11.84 6.84 2.29
N GLN A 146 10.57 6.53 2.52
CA GLN A 146 10.09 5.97 3.78
C GLN A 146 10.74 4.61 4.07
N ARG A 147 10.89 3.77 3.06
CA ARG A 147 11.54 2.47 3.19
C ARG A 147 13.01 2.57 3.56
N VAL A 148 13.76 3.50 2.94
CA VAL A 148 15.15 3.76 3.30
C VAL A 148 15.26 4.26 4.74
N ILE A 149 14.41 5.21 5.15
CA ILE A 149 14.38 5.74 6.52
C ILE A 149 14.06 4.63 7.53
N ASN A 150 13.11 3.76 7.23
CA ASN A 150 12.79 2.61 8.10
C ASN A 150 13.99 1.67 8.24
N ASN A 151 14.70 1.38 7.14
CA ASN A 151 15.91 0.55 7.19
C ASN A 151 17.09 1.22 7.91
N LEU A 152 17.17 2.56 7.93
CA LEU A 152 18.13 3.31 8.71
C LEU A 152 17.82 3.24 10.22
N ARG A 153 16.53 3.25 10.59
CA ARG A 153 16.08 3.15 11.99
C ARG A 153 16.14 1.73 12.55
N SER A 154 16.13 0.70 11.70
CA SER A 154 16.08 -0.72 12.09
C SER A 154 17.39 -1.24 12.69
N THR A 155 17.87 -0.62 13.77
CA THR A 155 18.82 -1.25 14.71
C THR A 155 18.10 -1.95 15.86
N GLU A 156 16.81 -1.76 16.01
CA GLU A 156 15.97 -2.43 17.01
C GLU A 156 14.86 -3.22 16.30
N PRO A 157 14.60 -4.47 16.68
CA PRO A 157 13.39 -5.16 16.21
C PRO A 157 12.18 -4.31 16.63
N PRO A 158 11.10 -4.29 15.83
CA PRO A 158 9.88 -3.60 16.24
C PRO A 158 9.45 -4.13 17.60
N GLU A 159 9.33 -3.23 18.58
CA GLU A 159 8.96 -3.57 19.96
C GLU A 159 7.51 -4.09 20.09
N ASP A 160 6.74 -4.04 19.02
CA ASP A 160 5.39 -4.58 19.00
C ASP A 160 5.30 -5.68 17.91
N GLU A 161 5.61 -6.92 18.30
CA GLU A 161 4.88 -8.06 17.74
C GLU A 161 3.42 -7.92 18.22
N GLU A 162 2.69 -6.97 17.64
CA GLU A 162 1.23 -7.01 17.73
C GLU A 162 0.80 -8.42 17.30
N GLU A 163 0.15 -9.11 18.22
CA GLU A 163 -0.46 -10.41 17.95
C GLU A 163 -1.08 -10.37 16.57
N THR A 164 -0.67 -11.28 15.69
CA THR A 164 -1.15 -11.38 14.32
C THR A 164 -2.59 -11.84 14.37
N GLU A 165 -3.51 -10.90 14.71
CA GLU A 165 -4.94 -11.17 14.64
C GLU A 165 -5.28 -11.46 13.17
N LYS A 166 -6.00 -12.54 12.96
CA LYS A 166 -6.59 -12.89 11.65
C LYS A 166 -7.82 -12.02 11.41
N ASP A 167 -8.27 -11.98 10.18
CA ASP A 167 -9.50 -11.28 9.79
C ASP A 167 -9.42 -9.75 10.01
N GLN A 168 -8.38 -9.12 9.44
CA GLN A 168 -8.20 -7.67 9.54
C GLN A 168 -8.75 -6.94 8.32
N VAL A 169 -9.43 -5.81 8.57
CA VAL A 169 -9.77 -4.79 7.58
C VAL A 169 -8.81 -3.63 7.79
N LEU A 170 -7.88 -3.44 6.86
CA LEU A 170 -6.89 -2.39 6.93
C LEU A 170 -7.51 -1.05 6.52
N VAL A 171 -7.33 -0.02 7.33
CA VAL A 171 -7.74 1.36 7.00
C VAL A 171 -6.53 2.26 7.04
N ALA A 172 -6.28 2.98 5.95
CA ALA A 172 -5.13 3.86 5.80
C ALA A 172 -5.52 5.19 5.15
N TYR A 173 -4.67 6.21 5.29
CA TYR A 173 -4.82 7.45 4.51
C TYR A 173 -4.60 7.18 3.02
N ASP A 174 -3.48 6.51 2.69
CA ASP A 174 -3.13 6.00 1.38
C ASP A 174 -2.29 4.73 1.56
N LEU A 175 -2.18 3.93 0.51
CA LEU A 175 -1.34 2.74 0.49
C LEU A 175 -0.37 2.83 -0.68
N THR A 176 0.89 2.65 -0.37
CA THR A 176 1.93 2.59 -1.41
C THR A 176 1.88 1.25 -2.15
N PRO A 177 2.46 1.16 -3.36
CA PRO A 177 2.64 -0.10 -4.06
C PRO A 177 3.35 -1.14 -3.20
N SER A 178 4.34 -0.71 -2.44
CA SER A 178 5.10 -1.56 -1.54
C SER A 178 4.27 -2.09 -0.37
N ASP A 179 3.42 -1.25 0.23
CA ASP A 179 2.49 -1.66 1.29
C ASP A 179 1.56 -2.75 0.77
N THR A 180 0.94 -2.50 -0.39
CA THR A 180 -0.02 -3.43 -0.99
C THR A 180 0.65 -4.75 -1.38
N ALA A 181 1.83 -4.72 -1.99
CA ALA A 181 2.57 -5.93 -2.38
C ALA A 181 3.09 -6.74 -1.17
N ALA A 182 3.32 -6.08 -0.04
CA ALA A 182 3.74 -6.73 1.21
C ALA A 182 2.57 -7.33 2.01
N MET A 183 1.32 -6.99 1.68
CA MET A 183 0.14 -7.51 2.38
C MET A 183 0.08 -9.04 2.34
N ASP A 184 -0.21 -9.61 3.49
CA ASP A 184 -0.53 -11.02 3.61
C ASP A 184 -2.04 -11.22 3.55
N ALA A 185 -2.53 -11.76 2.43
CA ALA A 185 -3.96 -12.02 2.21
C ALA A 185 -4.54 -13.06 3.20
N SER A 186 -3.71 -13.78 3.95
CA SER A 186 -4.16 -14.66 5.03
C SER A 186 -4.53 -13.91 6.32
N LEU A 187 -4.07 -12.67 6.46
CA LEU A 187 -4.31 -11.82 7.63
C LEU A 187 -5.22 -10.65 7.29
N ILE A 188 -5.02 -10.02 6.12
CA ILE A 188 -5.75 -8.85 5.67
C ILE A 188 -6.81 -9.27 4.66
N HIS A 189 -8.05 -9.26 5.08
CA HIS A 189 -9.20 -9.68 4.27
C HIS A 189 -9.77 -8.58 3.38
N GLY A 190 -9.41 -7.33 3.63
CA GLY A 190 -9.80 -6.18 2.82
C GLY A 190 -9.10 -4.91 3.28
N PHE A 191 -9.10 -3.88 2.43
CA PHE A 191 -8.57 -2.59 2.83
C PHE A 191 -9.40 -1.42 2.32
N ALA A 192 -9.28 -0.31 3.03
CA ALA A 192 -9.93 0.96 2.70
C ALA A 192 -8.94 2.11 2.81
N THR A 193 -9.01 3.10 1.90
CA THR A 193 -8.18 4.30 1.97
C THR A 193 -9.00 5.58 1.92
N GLU A 194 -8.53 6.63 2.62
CA GLU A 194 -9.20 7.95 2.58
C GLU A 194 -9.07 8.58 1.21
N ILE A 195 -7.90 8.49 0.59
CA ILE A 195 -7.66 9.00 -0.76
C ILE A 195 -7.48 7.84 -1.75
N GLY A 196 -7.49 8.15 -3.02
CA GLY A 196 -7.26 7.19 -4.09
C GLY A 196 -8.29 7.31 -5.21
N SER A 197 -8.05 6.58 -6.29
CA SER A 197 -8.93 6.50 -7.45
C SER A 197 -9.03 5.07 -7.97
N SER A 198 -10.01 4.80 -8.79
CA SER A 198 -10.21 3.48 -9.42
C SER A 198 -9.07 3.03 -10.35
N VAL A 199 -8.19 3.95 -10.73
CA VAL A 199 -7.03 3.72 -11.60
C VAL A 199 -5.69 3.85 -10.88
N SER A 200 -5.68 4.01 -9.55
CA SER A 200 -4.45 4.03 -8.75
C SER A 200 -3.73 2.69 -8.79
N HIS A 201 -2.43 2.69 -8.52
CA HIS A 201 -1.65 1.45 -8.40
C HIS A 201 -2.24 0.51 -7.33
N THR A 202 -2.63 1.06 -6.19
CA THR A 202 -3.30 0.34 -5.11
C THR A 202 -4.57 -0.37 -5.58
N ALA A 203 -5.39 0.29 -6.41
CA ALA A 203 -6.61 -0.29 -6.98
C ALA A 203 -6.31 -1.43 -7.97
N ILE A 204 -5.27 -1.29 -8.79
CA ILE A 204 -4.82 -2.32 -9.73
C ILE A 204 -4.33 -3.55 -8.96
N LEU A 205 -3.48 -3.34 -7.96
CA LEU A 205 -2.92 -4.42 -7.13
C LEU A 205 -3.99 -5.16 -6.34
N ALA A 206 -4.94 -4.43 -5.73
CA ALA A 206 -6.08 -5.04 -5.03
C ALA A 206 -6.84 -6.03 -5.90
N ARG A 207 -7.16 -5.61 -7.14
CA ARG A 207 -7.84 -6.48 -8.11
C ARG A 207 -7.03 -7.71 -8.49
N SER A 208 -5.74 -7.53 -8.71
CA SER A 208 -4.83 -8.62 -9.07
C SER A 208 -4.65 -9.64 -7.94
N MET A 209 -4.65 -9.17 -6.70
CA MET A 209 -4.54 -10.01 -5.50
C MET A 209 -5.89 -10.59 -5.06
N GLY A 210 -7.00 -10.14 -5.63
CA GLY A 210 -8.34 -10.56 -5.24
C GLY A 210 -8.74 -10.10 -3.83
N ILE A 211 -8.11 -9.03 -3.31
CA ILE A 211 -8.43 -8.47 -2.00
C ILE A 211 -9.53 -7.42 -2.15
N PRO A 212 -10.66 -7.53 -1.43
CA PRO A 212 -11.72 -6.51 -1.40
C PRO A 212 -11.16 -5.13 -1.05
N ALA A 213 -11.49 -4.09 -1.84
CA ALA A 213 -10.94 -2.78 -1.59
C ALA A 213 -11.89 -1.64 -1.95
N VAL A 214 -11.84 -0.58 -1.14
CA VAL A 214 -12.58 0.67 -1.30
C VAL A 214 -11.62 1.83 -1.11
N VAL A 215 -11.67 2.84 -1.98
CA VAL A 215 -10.83 4.04 -1.88
C VAL A 215 -11.68 5.31 -1.84
N GLY A 216 -11.09 6.43 -1.44
CA GLY A 216 -11.80 7.70 -1.41
C GLY A 216 -12.84 7.80 -0.29
N LEU A 217 -12.59 7.16 0.84
CA LEU A 217 -13.41 7.25 2.05
C LEU A 217 -13.03 8.50 2.85
N ASP A 218 -13.50 9.66 2.41
CA ASP A 218 -13.17 10.95 3.03
C ASP A 218 -13.29 10.91 4.55
N GLN A 219 -12.23 11.34 5.25
CA GLN A 219 -12.14 11.40 6.72
C GLN A 219 -12.42 10.07 7.45
N ALA A 220 -12.16 8.92 6.81
CA ALA A 220 -12.38 7.61 7.44
C ALA A 220 -11.53 7.45 8.72
N LEU A 221 -10.27 7.87 8.70
CA LEU A 221 -9.35 7.74 9.85
C LEU A 221 -9.79 8.52 11.09
N LEU A 222 -10.62 9.57 10.94
CA LEU A 222 -11.19 10.30 12.07
C LEU A 222 -12.36 9.55 12.75
N ARG A 223 -12.91 8.55 12.05
CA ARG A 223 -14.13 7.84 12.48
C ARG A 223 -13.89 6.40 12.88
N VAL A 224 -12.73 5.85 12.49
CA VAL A 224 -12.36 4.45 12.79
C VAL A 224 -11.66 4.34 14.14
N GLU A 225 -11.90 3.23 14.82
CA GLU A 225 -11.17 2.81 16.03
C GLU A 225 -10.45 1.50 15.73
N SER A 226 -9.19 1.41 16.12
CA SER A 226 -8.42 0.17 15.97
C SER A 226 -9.10 -0.98 16.73
N HIS A 227 -9.06 -2.17 16.17
CA HIS A 227 -9.66 -3.40 16.70
C HIS A 227 -11.20 -3.39 16.80
N SER A 228 -11.89 -2.34 16.34
CA SER A 228 -13.36 -2.34 16.26
C SER A 228 -13.85 -3.21 15.10
N PRO A 229 -15.04 -3.85 15.21
CA PRO A 229 -15.59 -4.64 14.12
C PRO A 229 -15.99 -3.76 12.95
N ALA A 230 -15.73 -4.25 11.73
CA ALA A 230 -16.10 -3.57 10.50
C ALA A 230 -16.43 -4.56 9.37
N ILE A 231 -17.19 -4.06 8.40
CA ILE A 231 -17.50 -4.77 7.15
C ILE A 231 -17.09 -3.89 5.98
N LEU A 232 -16.32 -4.44 5.07
CA LEU A 232 -15.95 -3.80 3.82
C LEU A 232 -16.67 -4.46 2.65
N ASP A 233 -17.50 -3.70 1.94
CA ASP A 233 -18.19 -4.15 0.72
C ASP A 233 -17.52 -3.51 -0.50
N GLY A 234 -16.61 -4.26 -1.12
CA GLY A 234 -15.90 -3.85 -2.32
C GLY A 234 -16.75 -3.89 -3.60
N TYR A 235 -17.97 -4.45 -3.57
CA TYR A 235 -18.93 -4.35 -4.66
C TYR A 235 -19.66 -3.01 -4.66
N LYS A 236 -20.08 -2.54 -3.47
CA LYS A 236 -20.83 -1.30 -3.29
C LYS A 236 -19.93 -0.10 -2.99
N GLY A 237 -18.66 -0.32 -2.63
CA GLY A 237 -17.75 0.74 -2.21
C GLY A 237 -18.07 1.30 -0.82
N VAL A 238 -18.40 0.45 0.14
CA VAL A 238 -18.86 0.87 1.46
C VAL A 238 -17.98 0.24 2.55
N LEU A 239 -17.63 1.05 3.55
CA LEU A 239 -17.09 0.59 4.82
C LEU A 239 -18.12 0.83 5.93
N ILE A 240 -18.52 -0.22 6.63
CA ILE A 240 -19.51 -0.19 7.73
C ILE A 240 -18.73 -0.36 9.02
N LEU A 241 -18.83 0.61 9.90
CA LEU A 241 -18.19 0.64 11.21
C LEU A 241 -19.19 0.21 12.27
N LYS A 242 -18.75 -0.61 13.25
CA LYS A 242 -19.55 -1.11 14.35
C LYS A 242 -20.90 -1.69 13.87
N PRO A 243 -20.89 -2.65 12.94
CA PRO A 243 -22.11 -3.20 12.37
C PRO A 243 -23.01 -3.79 13.45
N THR A 244 -24.32 -3.68 13.26
CA THR A 244 -25.30 -4.39 14.10
C THR A 244 -25.25 -5.89 13.80
N LYS A 245 -25.74 -6.73 14.74
CA LYS A 245 -25.83 -8.18 14.51
C LYS A 245 -26.64 -8.53 13.26
N GLU A 246 -27.69 -7.79 12.98
CA GLU A 246 -28.51 -7.99 11.78
C GLU A 246 -27.73 -7.72 10.50
N THR A 247 -26.91 -6.64 10.50
CA THR A 247 -26.02 -6.27 9.39
C THR A 247 -24.92 -7.32 9.21
N GLU A 248 -24.30 -7.79 10.30
CA GLU A 248 -23.28 -8.85 10.25
C GLU A 248 -23.85 -10.14 9.64
N GLU A 249 -25.03 -10.61 10.12
CA GLU A 249 -25.67 -11.81 9.58
C GLU A 249 -26.06 -11.67 8.12
N TYR A 250 -26.52 -10.49 7.72
CA TYR A 250 -26.82 -10.20 6.30
C TYR A 250 -25.58 -10.29 5.43
N TYR A 251 -24.50 -9.62 5.82
CA TYR A 251 -23.27 -9.61 5.03
C TYR A 251 -22.54 -10.94 5.04
N HIS A 252 -22.61 -11.70 6.12
CA HIS A 252 -22.08 -13.06 6.17
C HIS A 252 -22.79 -13.98 5.17
N ARG A 253 -24.12 -13.92 5.09
CA ARG A 253 -24.89 -14.69 4.08
C ARG A 253 -24.53 -14.24 2.66
N LEU A 254 -24.43 -12.93 2.44
CA LEU A 254 -24.08 -12.37 1.14
C LEU A 254 -22.67 -12.76 0.71
N GLN A 255 -21.70 -12.81 1.63
CA GLN A 255 -20.34 -13.26 1.38
C GLN A 255 -20.34 -14.71 0.87
N VAL A 256 -20.99 -15.62 1.60
CA VAL A 256 -21.09 -17.03 1.24
C VAL A 256 -21.77 -17.22 -0.14
N GLU A 257 -22.80 -16.45 -0.43
CA GLU A 257 -23.49 -16.50 -1.73
C GLU A 257 -22.56 -16.05 -2.87
N LYS A 258 -21.85 -14.92 -2.69
CA LYS A 258 -20.91 -14.40 -3.68
C LYS A 258 -19.72 -15.32 -3.91
N GLU A 259 -19.16 -15.91 -2.85
CA GLU A 259 -18.08 -16.89 -2.98
C GLU A 259 -18.51 -18.14 -3.76
N LYS A 260 -19.71 -18.65 -3.52
CA LYS A 260 -20.25 -19.78 -4.29
C LYS A 260 -20.41 -19.43 -5.77
N ALA A 261 -20.94 -18.24 -6.07
CA ALA A 261 -21.09 -17.75 -7.43
C ALA A 261 -19.72 -17.60 -8.13
N TYR A 262 -18.72 -17.04 -7.41
CA TYR A 262 -17.38 -16.89 -7.93
C TYR A 262 -16.70 -18.23 -8.24
N LYS A 263 -16.76 -19.20 -7.30
CA LYS A 263 -16.23 -20.55 -7.51
C LYS A 263 -16.90 -21.27 -8.69
N ALA A 264 -18.20 -21.05 -8.88
CA ALA A 264 -18.92 -21.61 -10.02
C ALA A 264 -18.44 -21.02 -11.36
N LEU A 265 -18.15 -19.70 -11.41
CA LEU A 265 -17.57 -19.04 -12.58
C LEU A 265 -16.13 -19.48 -12.85
N GLU A 266 -15.34 -19.66 -11.80
CA GLU A 266 -13.95 -20.11 -11.90
C GLU A 266 -13.85 -21.53 -12.50
N ALA A 267 -14.77 -22.41 -12.13
CA ALA A 267 -14.89 -23.76 -12.72
C ALA A 267 -15.23 -23.72 -14.22
N LEU A 268 -15.85 -22.65 -14.72
CA LEU A 268 -16.16 -22.48 -16.15
C LEU A 268 -14.97 -21.93 -16.95
N ARG A 269 -13.97 -21.32 -16.30
CA ARG A 269 -12.83 -20.66 -16.98
C ARG A 269 -11.98 -21.63 -17.80
N ASP A 270 -11.86 -22.85 -17.34
CA ASP A 270 -11.01 -23.88 -17.95
C ASP A 270 -11.78 -24.79 -18.92
N LEU A 271 -13.09 -24.51 -19.14
CA LEU A 271 -13.88 -25.25 -20.12
C LEU A 271 -13.54 -24.78 -21.55
N PRO A 272 -13.45 -25.73 -22.52
CA PRO A 272 -13.22 -25.38 -23.90
C PRO A 272 -14.36 -24.53 -24.46
N THR A 273 -14.02 -23.39 -25.07
CA THR A 273 -14.99 -22.50 -25.69
C THR A 273 -15.47 -23.14 -27.01
N ILE A 274 -16.67 -23.71 -27.01
CA ILE A 274 -17.28 -24.30 -28.21
C ILE A 274 -18.28 -23.30 -28.74
N THR A 275 -18.08 -22.87 -30.01
CA THR A 275 -19.06 -22.02 -30.70
C THR A 275 -20.22 -22.87 -31.21
N CYS A 276 -21.37 -22.27 -31.45
CA CYS A 276 -22.56 -22.95 -32.03
C CYS A 276 -22.30 -23.57 -33.43
N LEU A 277 -21.16 -23.29 -34.05
CA LEU A 277 -20.71 -23.84 -35.32
C LEU A 277 -19.71 -25.01 -35.14
N LEU A 278 -19.55 -25.55 -33.92
CA LEU A 278 -18.57 -26.62 -33.58
C LEU A 278 -17.10 -26.26 -33.80
N TYR A 279 -16.78 -24.98 -33.92
CA TYR A 279 -15.39 -24.53 -33.96
C TYR A 279 -14.90 -24.11 -32.57
N THR A 280 -13.77 -24.65 -32.13
CA THR A 280 -13.06 -24.17 -30.98
C THR A 280 -12.39 -22.84 -31.34
N SER A 281 -12.69 -21.77 -30.65
CA SER A 281 -11.92 -20.54 -30.77
C SER A 281 -10.67 -20.67 -29.89
N PRO A 282 -9.45 -20.38 -30.40
CA PRO A 282 -8.25 -20.43 -29.59
C PRO A 282 -8.37 -19.40 -28.45
N SER A 283 -8.04 -19.84 -27.24
CA SER A 283 -7.94 -18.94 -26.10
C SER A 283 -6.95 -17.80 -26.38
N PRO A 284 -7.15 -16.58 -25.87
CA PRO A 284 -6.14 -15.53 -25.97
C PRO A 284 -4.77 -15.94 -25.43
N ARG A 285 -4.70 -16.99 -24.58
CA ARG A 285 -3.45 -17.57 -24.07
C ARG A 285 -2.70 -18.44 -25.05
N ASP A 286 -3.35 -18.91 -26.11
CA ASP A 286 -2.72 -19.77 -27.14
C ASP A 286 -2.04 -18.95 -28.25
N ARG A 287 -1.94 -17.64 -28.12
CA ARG A 287 -1.30 -16.71 -29.04
C ARG A 287 0.00 -16.11 -28.52
N SER A 288 0.73 -16.83 -27.67
CA SER A 288 2.10 -16.44 -27.27
C SER A 288 3.15 -17.07 -28.15
#